data_fa057709e8d1f4f2e1ed18cf1230aa5f
#
_entry.id   fa057709e8d1f4f2e1ed18cf1230aa5f
#
_cell.length_a   1.000
_cell.length_b   1.000
_cell.length_c   1.000
_cell.angle_alpha   90.00
_cell.angle_beta   90.00
_cell.angle_gamma   90.00
#
_symmetry.space_group_name_H-M   'P 1'
#
loop_
_entity.id
_entity.type
_entity.pdbx_description
1 polymer ?
#
loop_
_entity_poly.entity_id
_entity_poly.type
_entity_poly.pdbx_seq_one_letter_code
_entity_poly.pdbx_strand_id
1 'polypeptide(L)'
;MYLNTSSELRNQHWDDLFSEYHATLTRILARILGCSVDELLPDYGLDEFQKDFVAHGFYGYMICSYFLGDMSVHREDQIDFNVMCHRSIRDLAHAYKRQGGELVSQQLADILKHLASKDVI
;
A
#
# COMPACT_ATOMS: atom_id res chain seq x y z
N MET A 1 2.43 3.12 -1.87
CA MET A 1 3.79 2.56 -1.91
C MET A 1 3.80 1.12 -2.41
N TYR A 2 3.21 0.13 -1.74
CA TYR A 2 3.28 -1.30 -2.11
C TYR A 2 2.79 -1.64 -3.52
N LEU A 3 1.76 -0.99 -4.04
CA LEU A 3 1.23 -1.23 -5.40
C LEU A 3 2.22 -0.85 -6.52
N ASN A 4 3.12 0.10 -6.26
CA ASN A 4 3.96 0.72 -7.27
C ASN A 4 5.46 0.39 -7.11
N THR A 5 5.82 -0.53 -6.21
CA THR A 5 7.22 -0.90 -5.96
C THR A 5 7.39 -2.41 -6.01
N SER A 6 8.48 -2.86 -6.64
CA SER A 6 8.89 -4.27 -6.60
C SER A 6 9.40 -4.64 -5.20
N SER A 7 9.43 -5.94 -4.89
CA SER A 7 10.02 -6.46 -3.66
C SER A 7 11.50 -6.13 -3.54
N GLU A 8 12.24 -6.20 -4.66
CA GLU A 8 13.65 -5.84 -4.71
C GLU A 8 13.87 -4.37 -4.33
N LEU A 9 13.11 -3.44 -4.93
CA LEU A 9 13.21 -2.02 -4.62
C LEU A 9 12.90 -1.74 -3.15
N ARG A 10 11.87 -2.39 -2.61
CA ARG A 10 11.52 -2.23 -1.18
C ARG A 10 12.62 -2.75 -0.25
N ASN A 11 13.18 -3.91 -0.55
CA ASN A 11 14.21 -4.52 0.29
C ASN A 11 15.51 -3.72 0.30
N GLN A 12 15.85 -3.06 -0.81
CA GLN A 12 17.09 -2.29 -0.95
C GLN A 12 16.96 -0.84 -0.49
N HIS A 13 15.80 -0.21 -0.68
CA HIS A 13 15.63 1.24 -0.57
C HIS A 13 14.44 1.63 0.31
N TRP A 14 13.99 0.77 1.21
CA TRP A 14 12.80 1.05 2.02
C TRP A 14 12.93 2.34 2.83
N ASP A 15 14.03 2.52 3.52
CA ASP A 15 14.22 3.65 4.43
C ASP A 15 14.33 4.97 3.64
N ASP A 16 14.95 4.95 2.46
CA ASP A 16 15.00 6.10 1.55
C ASP A 16 13.60 6.44 1.02
N LEU A 17 12.86 5.43 0.56
CA LEU A 17 11.49 5.60 0.06
C LEU A 17 10.55 6.12 1.15
N PHE A 18 10.69 5.60 2.36
CA PHE A 18 9.86 5.97 3.50
C PHE A 18 10.14 7.40 3.95
N SER A 19 11.41 7.77 4.02
CA SER A 19 11.86 9.13 4.36
C SER A 19 11.42 10.16 3.32
N GLU A 20 11.56 9.85 2.03
CA GLU A 20 11.13 10.75 0.95
C GLU A 20 9.60 10.91 0.92
N TYR A 21 8.87 9.82 1.19
CA TYR A 21 7.42 9.90 1.32
C TYR A 21 7.01 10.81 2.48
N HIS A 22 7.62 10.64 3.66
CA HIS A 22 7.38 11.47 4.83
C HIS A 22 7.72 12.95 4.55
N ALA A 23 8.90 13.24 3.99
CA ALA A 23 9.31 14.59 3.64
C ALA A 23 8.36 15.28 2.64
N THR A 24 7.86 14.52 1.68
CA THR A 24 6.87 15.02 0.72
C THR A 24 5.52 15.27 1.39
N LEU A 25 5.06 14.35 2.25
CA LEU A 25 3.81 14.47 2.99
C LEU A 25 3.82 15.71 3.88
N THR A 26 4.86 15.88 4.71
CA THR A 26 4.98 17.02 5.64
C THR A 26 5.05 18.35 4.89
N ARG A 27 5.76 18.42 3.77
CA ARG A 27 5.79 19.61 2.91
C ARG A 27 4.40 19.97 2.36
N ILE A 28 3.63 18.97 1.92
CA ILE A 28 2.27 19.18 1.41
C ILE A 28 1.35 19.60 2.55
N LEU A 29 1.42 18.95 3.71
CA LEU A 29 0.63 19.30 4.89
C LEU A 29 0.92 20.72 5.38
N ALA A 30 2.19 21.10 5.50
CA ALA A 30 2.59 22.46 5.87
C ALA A 30 1.96 23.50 4.94
N ARG A 31 1.99 23.23 3.64
CA ARG A 31 1.36 24.11 2.63
C ARG A 31 -0.14 24.21 2.79
N ILE A 32 -0.84 23.09 3.06
CA ILE A 32 -2.29 23.06 3.24
C ILE A 32 -2.69 23.80 4.53
N LEU A 33 -1.93 23.61 5.60
CA LEU A 33 -2.20 24.20 6.91
C LEU A 33 -1.70 25.65 7.04
N GLY A 34 -0.91 26.13 6.07
CA GLY A 34 -0.37 27.50 6.10
C GLY A 34 0.72 27.71 7.16
N CYS A 35 1.44 26.64 7.54
CA CYS A 35 2.54 26.67 8.51
C CYS A 35 3.87 26.22 7.88
N SER A 36 4.97 26.28 8.61
CA SER A 36 6.25 25.73 8.20
C SER A 36 6.34 24.22 8.49
N VAL A 37 7.27 23.52 7.81
CA VAL A 37 7.55 22.10 8.10
C VAL A 37 8.05 21.94 9.54
N ASP A 38 8.90 22.86 10.01
CA ASP A 38 9.47 22.83 11.38
C ASP A 38 8.40 22.92 12.46
N GLU A 39 7.28 23.59 12.19
CA GLU A 39 6.13 23.65 13.10
C GLU A 39 5.34 22.35 13.16
N LEU A 40 5.43 21.51 12.12
CA LEU A 40 4.75 20.20 12.07
C LEU A 40 5.58 19.07 12.66
N LEU A 41 6.91 19.13 12.54
CA LEU A 41 7.81 18.03 12.92
C LEU A 41 7.68 17.57 14.39
N PRO A 42 7.37 18.41 15.40
CA PRO A 42 7.15 17.93 16.77
C PRO A 42 6.01 16.93 16.90
N ASP A 43 4.94 17.09 16.09
CA ASP A 43 3.76 16.23 16.14
C ASP A 43 3.74 15.19 14.99
N TYR A 44 4.50 15.44 13.92
CA TYR A 44 4.54 14.65 12.68
C TYR A 44 5.97 14.28 12.25
N GLY A 45 6.85 14.03 13.21
CA GLY A 45 8.21 13.57 12.95
C GLY A 45 8.25 12.19 12.29
N LEU A 46 9.39 11.84 11.70
CA LEU A 46 9.59 10.57 11.02
C LEU A 46 9.35 9.37 11.96
N ASP A 47 9.72 9.49 13.23
CA ASP A 47 9.54 8.45 14.23
C ASP A 47 8.06 8.20 14.55
N GLU A 48 7.25 9.26 14.66
CA GLU A 48 5.81 9.13 14.87
C GLU A 48 5.13 8.57 13.61
N PHE A 49 5.56 8.99 12.44
CA PHE A 49 5.09 8.44 11.18
C PHE A 49 5.44 6.94 11.04
N GLN A 50 6.60 6.51 11.53
CA GLN A 50 7.00 5.11 11.55
C GLN A 50 6.15 4.28 12.51
N LYS A 51 5.84 4.80 13.69
CA LYS A 51 4.91 4.16 14.65
C LYS A 51 3.51 4.01 14.06
N ASP A 52 3.02 5.03 13.38
CA ASP A 52 1.73 4.99 12.70
C ASP A 52 1.72 3.96 11.56
N PHE A 53 2.82 3.85 10.82
CA PHE A 53 2.97 2.80 9.81
C PHE A 53 2.95 1.40 10.44
N VAL A 54 3.64 1.17 11.56
CA VAL A 54 3.60 -0.13 12.26
C VAL A 54 2.18 -0.45 12.71
N ALA A 55 1.45 0.53 13.26
CA ALA A 55 0.09 0.34 13.75
C ALA A 55 -0.94 0.06 12.63
N HIS A 56 -0.75 0.63 11.45
CA HIS A 56 -1.77 0.65 10.39
C HIS A 56 -1.29 0.05 9.05
N GLY A 57 -0.02 -0.32 8.91
CA GLY A 57 0.57 -0.75 7.64
C GLY A 57 -0.06 -2.00 7.02
N PHE A 58 -0.68 -2.86 7.85
CA PHE A 58 -1.42 -4.02 7.35
C PHE A 58 -2.60 -3.64 6.45
N TYR A 59 -3.17 -2.45 6.62
CA TYR A 59 -4.19 -1.93 5.71
C TYR A 59 -3.68 -1.82 4.26
N GLY A 60 -2.40 -1.49 4.09
CA GLY A 60 -1.75 -1.49 2.77
C GLY A 60 -1.77 -2.86 2.08
N TYR A 61 -1.58 -3.94 2.84
CA TYR A 61 -1.73 -5.31 2.33
C TYR A 61 -3.17 -5.59 1.88
N MET A 62 -4.15 -5.19 2.67
CA MET A 62 -5.57 -5.36 2.32
C MET A 62 -5.89 -4.67 0.99
N ILE A 63 -5.44 -3.43 0.79
CA ILE A 63 -5.59 -2.71 -0.49
C ILE A 63 -4.90 -3.46 -1.63
N CYS A 64 -3.65 -3.92 -1.43
CA CYS A 64 -2.93 -4.68 -2.45
C CYS A 64 -3.64 -5.99 -2.82
N SER A 65 -4.24 -6.69 -1.85
CA SER A 65 -4.96 -7.94 -2.11
C SER A 65 -6.17 -7.77 -3.03
N TYR A 66 -6.77 -6.58 -3.04
CA TYR A 66 -7.85 -6.24 -3.97
C TYR A 66 -7.34 -5.82 -5.36
N PHE A 67 -6.34 -4.96 -5.40
CA PHE A 67 -5.99 -4.27 -6.65
C PHE A 67 -4.91 -4.97 -7.46
N LEU A 68 -3.99 -5.72 -6.86
CA LEU A 68 -2.92 -6.39 -7.62
C LEU A 68 -3.46 -7.41 -8.63
N GLY A 69 -4.49 -8.16 -8.26
CA GLY A 69 -5.14 -9.10 -9.16
C GLY A 69 -5.72 -8.39 -10.37
N ASP A 70 -6.46 -7.32 -10.14
CA ASP A 70 -7.13 -6.55 -11.20
C ASP A 70 -6.13 -5.81 -12.09
N MET A 71 -5.06 -5.25 -11.50
CA MET A 71 -3.99 -4.58 -12.25
C MET A 71 -3.13 -5.53 -13.09
N SER A 72 -3.13 -6.82 -12.76
CA SER A 72 -2.30 -7.84 -13.43
C SER A 72 -2.98 -8.51 -14.61
N VAL A 73 -4.25 -8.24 -14.85
CA VAL A 73 -5.01 -8.76 -15.98
C VAL A 73 -5.20 -7.70 -17.08
N HIS A 74 -5.49 -8.15 -18.30
CA HIS A 74 -5.83 -7.23 -19.38
C HIS A 74 -7.08 -6.42 -19.05
N ARG A 75 -7.15 -5.20 -19.56
CA ARG A 75 -8.24 -4.24 -19.25
C ARG A 75 -9.64 -4.81 -19.53
N GLU A 76 -9.77 -5.66 -20.53
CA GLU A 76 -11.00 -6.36 -20.90
C GLU A 76 -11.43 -7.43 -19.89
N ASP A 77 -10.48 -7.96 -19.10
CA ASP A 77 -10.71 -8.98 -18.08
C ASP A 77 -10.84 -8.36 -16.67
N GLN A 78 -10.65 -7.05 -16.54
CA GLN A 78 -10.81 -6.34 -15.27
C GLN A 78 -12.28 -6.34 -14.83
N ILE A 79 -12.50 -6.47 -13.53
CA ILE A 79 -13.85 -6.44 -12.99
C ILE A 79 -14.36 -5.01 -13.02
N ASP A 80 -15.45 -4.77 -13.75
CA ASP A 80 -16.13 -3.48 -13.72
C ASP A 80 -16.60 -3.16 -12.30
N PHE A 81 -16.21 -2.00 -11.79
CA PHE A 81 -16.55 -1.54 -10.45
C PHE A 81 -18.07 -1.53 -10.19
N ASN A 82 -18.87 -1.16 -11.19
CA ASN A 82 -20.33 -1.20 -11.07
C ASN A 82 -20.85 -2.63 -10.91
N VAL A 83 -20.26 -3.59 -11.64
CA VAL A 83 -20.59 -5.01 -11.52
C VAL A 83 -20.15 -5.52 -10.14
N MET A 84 -19.02 -5.07 -9.65
CA MET A 84 -18.48 -5.41 -8.34
C MET A 84 -19.45 -5.03 -7.21
N CYS A 85 -20.01 -3.81 -7.27
CA CYS A 85 -20.94 -3.32 -6.24
C CYS A 85 -22.25 -4.13 -6.13
N HIS A 86 -22.61 -4.89 -7.17
CA HIS A 86 -23.85 -5.65 -7.23
C HIS A 86 -23.67 -7.17 -7.04
N ARG A 87 -22.42 -7.65 -6.90
CA ARG A 87 -22.13 -9.07 -6.68
C ARG A 87 -22.11 -9.43 -5.20
N SER A 88 -22.41 -10.70 -4.91
CA SER A 88 -22.22 -11.23 -3.57
C SER A 88 -20.73 -11.26 -3.21
N ILE A 89 -20.38 -11.14 -1.92
CA ILE A 89 -19.00 -11.26 -1.43
C ILE A 89 -18.36 -12.58 -1.88
N ARG A 90 -19.14 -13.65 -1.94
CA ARG A 90 -18.68 -14.97 -2.38
C ARG A 90 -18.27 -14.96 -3.86
N ASP A 91 -19.08 -14.34 -4.72
CA ASP A 91 -18.80 -14.26 -6.17
C ASP A 91 -17.58 -13.37 -6.42
N LEU A 92 -17.43 -12.29 -5.67
CA LEU A 92 -16.25 -11.42 -5.70
C LEU A 92 -15.00 -12.18 -5.26
N ALA A 93 -15.03 -12.92 -4.16
CA ALA A 93 -13.90 -13.72 -3.70
C ALA A 93 -13.47 -14.77 -4.75
N HIS A 94 -14.43 -15.41 -5.42
CA HIS A 94 -14.13 -16.33 -6.50
C HIS A 94 -13.55 -15.65 -7.74
N ALA A 95 -14.02 -14.45 -8.09
CA ALA A 95 -13.48 -13.67 -9.20
C ALA A 95 -12.04 -13.21 -8.91
N TYR A 96 -11.79 -12.61 -7.74
CA TYR A 96 -10.45 -12.18 -7.33
C TYR A 96 -9.45 -13.34 -7.21
N LYS A 97 -9.89 -14.51 -6.74
CA LYS A 97 -9.02 -15.69 -6.65
C LYS A 97 -8.55 -16.19 -8.02
N ARG A 98 -9.31 -15.92 -9.09
CA ARG A 98 -8.92 -16.27 -10.46
C ARG A 98 -8.04 -15.23 -11.13
N GLN A 99 -8.07 -13.99 -10.64
CA GLN A 99 -7.28 -12.90 -11.19
C GLN A 99 -5.85 -12.95 -10.64
N GLY A 100 -4.87 -12.76 -11.51
CA GLY A 100 -3.47 -12.59 -11.15
C GLY A 100 -2.66 -13.86 -10.90
N GLY A 101 -3.29 -15.01 -10.66
CA GLY A 101 -2.62 -16.33 -10.56
C GLY A 101 -1.45 -16.38 -9.58
N GLU A 102 -0.43 -17.15 -9.92
CA GLU A 102 0.74 -17.39 -9.07
C GLU A 102 1.59 -16.14 -8.88
N LEU A 103 1.72 -15.29 -9.91
CA LEU A 103 2.50 -14.06 -9.83
C LEU A 103 1.98 -13.12 -8.73
N VAL A 104 0.67 -12.87 -8.71
CA VAL A 104 0.04 -12.03 -7.68
C VAL A 104 0.14 -12.66 -6.30
N SER A 105 0.00 -13.99 -6.21
CA SER A 105 0.18 -14.71 -4.93
C SER A 105 1.60 -14.54 -4.39
N GLN A 106 2.62 -14.59 -5.24
CA GLN A 106 4.01 -14.33 -4.86
C GLN A 106 4.21 -12.89 -4.41
N GLN A 107 3.68 -11.91 -5.16
CA GLN A 107 3.77 -10.50 -4.80
C GLN A 107 3.12 -10.21 -3.45
N LEU A 108 1.95 -10.77 -3.19
CA LEU A 108 1.26 -10.64 -1.89
C LEU A 108 2.06 -11.30 -0.76
N ALA A 109 2.64 -12.47 -1.00
CA ALA A 109 3.50 -13.13 -0.02
C ALA A 109 4.76 -12.31 0.27
N ASP A 110 5.36 -11.67 -0.73
CA ASP A 110 6.52 -10.78 -0.53
C ASP A 110 6.16 -9.50 0.22
N ILE A 111 4.94 -8.96 0.03
CA ILE A 111 4.44 -7.85 0.85
C ILE A 111 4.29 -8.29 2.31
N LEU A 112 3.72 -9.46 2.59
CA LEU A 112 3.59 -9.98 3.96
C LEU A 112 4.95 -10.18 4.64
N LYS A 113 5.91 -10.78 3.93
CA LYS A 113 7.28 -10.93 4.45
C LYS A 113 7.92 -9.59 4.77
N HIS A 114 7.73 -8.60 3.90
CA HIS A 114 8.27 -7.26 4.14
C HIS A 114 7.59 -6.59 5.35
N LEU A 115 6.26 -6.69 5.49
CA LEU A 115 5.54 -6.17 6.66
C LEU A 115 6.00 -6.85 7.95
N ALA A 116 6.22 -8.18 7.93
CA ALA A 116 6.78 -8.91 9.07
C ALA A 116 8.19 -8.42 9.42
N SER A 117 9.03 -8.11 8.42
CA SER A 117 10.38 -7.57 8.65
C SER A 117 10.40 -6.13 9.22
N LYS A 118 9.25 -5.46 9.22
CA LYS A 118 9.06 -4.11 9.73
C LYS A 118 8.16 -4.06 10.98
N ASP A 119 7.96 -5.21 11.63
CA ASP A 119 7.18 -5.38 12.87
C ASP A 119 5.69 -4.93 12.76
N VAL A 120 5.12 -4.97 11.56
CA VAL A 120 3.71 -4.62 11.32
C VAL A 120 2.78 -5.79 11.61
N ILE A 121 3.25 -7.03 11.45
CA ILE A 121 2.53 -8.30 11.70
C ILE A 121 3.44 -9.31 12.35
#